data_81d533e7b4e35deba09d871361b968fd
#
_entry.id   81d533e7b4e35deba09d871361b968fd
#
_cell.length_a   1.000
_cell.length_b   1.000
_cell.length_c   1.000
_cell.angle_alpha   90.00
_cell.angle_beta   90.00
_cell.angle_gamma   90.00
#
_symmetry.space_group_name_H-M   'P 1'
#
loop_
_entity.id
_entity.type
_entity.pdbx_description
1 polymer ?
#
loop_
_entity_poly.entity_id
_entity_poly.type
_entity_poly.pdbx_seq_one_letter_code
_entity_poly.pdbx_strand_id
1 'polypeptide(L)'
;MNYDIFAVGNVSDDTLSLLTVTSMETAVDAGNAQVQIVHAASMAPTVDIYVTAPDTDITTEQPLVTAEFTDATDLIQVPAGDYQIRITPAGETTVVYDSGTVNLADGADLLIAATNNVGTGDSPVTLLAADGDGSFKIWDAEAGAAIRVVHGLSLIHI
;
A
#
# COMPACT_ATOMS: atom_id res chain seq x y z
N MET A 1 -19.23 11.13 -7.45
CA MET A 1 -17.88 11.01 -8.06
C MET A 1 -16.90 11.59 -7.07
N ASN A 2 -15.97 10.78 -6.62
CA ASN A 2 -14.92 11.15 -5.66
C ASN A 2 -13.63 11.46 -6.42
N TYR A 3 -12.84 12.36 -5.88
CA TYR A 3 -11.54 12.76 -6.42
C TYR A 3 -10.51 12.64 -5.32
N ASP A 4 -9.52 11.79 -5.54
CA ASP A 4 -8.35 11.66 -4.68
C ASP A 4 -7.15 12.28 -5.40
N ILE A 5 -6.44 13.16 -4.72
CA ILE A 5 -5.34 13.92 -5.32
C ILE A 5 -4.05 13.58 -4.59
N PHE A 6 -3.09 13.04 -5.33
CA PHE A 6 -1.77 12.72 -4.84
C PHE A 6 -0.75 13.71 -5.40
N ALA A 7 0.13 14.22 -4.54
CA ALA A 7 1.37 14.84 -4.99
C ALA A 7 2.40 13.73 -5.19
N VAL A 8 2.77 13.47 -6.42
CA VAL A 8 3.69 12.39 -6.80
C VAL A 8 4.95 12.94 -7.47
N GLY A 9 6.02 12.15 -7.47
CA GLY A 9 7.31 12.57 -8.01
C GLY A 9 8.29 12.99 -6.93
N ASN A 10 9.34 13.70 -7.32
CA ASN A 10 10.43 14.08 -6.44
C ASN A 10 10.75 15.58 -6.62
N VAL A 11 10.80 16.31 -5.50
CA VAL A 11 11.12 17.74 -5.49
C VAL A 11 12.57 17.99 -5.94
N SER A 12 13.49 17.09 -5.60
CA SER A 12 14.92 17.24 -5.96
C SER A 12 15.16 17.14 -7.46
N ASP A 13 14.31 16.44 -8.19
CA ASP A 13 14.44 16.17 -9.62
C ASP A 13 13.47 17.01 -10.46
N ASP A 14 12.75 17.93 -9.82
CA ASP A 14 11.74 18.80 -10.45
C ASP A 14 10.63 17.99 -11.18
N THR A 15 10.31 16.79 -10.67
CA THR A 15 9.32 15.89 -11.25
C THR A 15 7.98 15.89 -10.50
N LEU A 16 7.83 16.81 -9.53
CA LEU A 16 6.60 16.90 -8.74
C LEU A 16 5.39 17.18 -9.62
N SER A 17 4.39 16.33 -9.55
CA SER A 17 3.14 16.45 -10.30
C SER A 17 1.94 16.06 -9.44
N LEU A 18 0.74 16.39 -9.91
CA LEU A 18 -0.51 15.96 -9.29
C LEU A 18 -1.08 14.78 -10.07
N LEU A 19 -1.28 13.67 -9.37
CA LEU A 19 -2.04 12.53 -9.85
C LEU A 19 -3.47 12.65 -9.29
N THR A 20 -4.45 12.72 -10.17
CA THR A 20 -5.87 12.72 -9.78
C THR A 20 -6.46 11.35 -10.08
N VAL A 21 -6.94 10.69 -9.06
CA VAL A 21 -7.67 9.44 -9.16
C VAL A 21 -9.15 9.74 -8.99
N THR A 22 -9.96 9.18 -9.87
CA THR A 22 -11.41 9.38 -9.82
C THR A 22 -12.10 8.05 -9.57
N SER A 23 -13.08 8.04 -8.71
CA SER A 23 -13.95 6.90 -8.49
C SER A 23 -15.41 7.30 -8.54
N MET A 24 -16.26 6.41 -9.04
CA MET A 24 -17.70 6.56 -8.85
C MET A 24 -18.04 5.96 -7.49
N GLU A 25 -18.70 6.77 -6.66
CA GLU A 25 -19.21 6.28 -5.38
C GLU A 25 -20.16 5.11 -5.64
N THR A 26 -19.76 3.93 -5.19
CA THR A 26 -20.52 2.69 -5.31
C THR A 26 -20.66 2.12 -3.91
N ALA A 27 -21.86 1.74 -3.53
CA ALA A 27 -22.07 1.10 -2.25
C ALA A 27 -21.32 -0.24 -2.21
N VAL A 28 -20.66 -0.52 -1.11
CA VAL A 28 -20.03 -1.82 -0.86
C VAL A 28 -21.13 -2.83 -0.58
N ASP A 29 -21.12 -3.95 -1.30
CA ASP A 29 -22.08 -5.03 -1.07
C ASP A 29 -21.83 -5.68 0.29
N ALA A 30 -22.93 -6.09 0.97
CA ALA A 30 -22.83 -6.74 2.27
C ALA A 30 -21.95 -8.01 2.20
N GLY A 31 -21.03 -8.16 3.14
CA GLY A 31 -20.07 -9.25 3.17
C GLY A 31 -18.79 -9.00 2.34
N ASN A 32 -18.66 -7.83 1.73
CA ASN A 32 -17.51 -7.43 0.93
C ASN A 32 -16.78 -6.23 1.54
N ALA A 33 -15.54 -6.06 1.13
CA ALA A 33 -14.79 -4.83 1.21
C ALA A 33 -14.51 -4.32 -0.21
N GLN A 34 -14.32 -3.02 -0.37
CA GLN A 34 -13.97 -2.38 -1.62
C GLN A 34 -12.56 -1.79 -1.53
N VAL A 35 -11.77 -1.99 -2.56
CA VAL A 35 -10.42 -1.45 -2.63
C VAL A 35 -10.19 -0.78 -3.98
N GLN A 36 -9.43 0.32 -3.96
CA GLN A 36 -8.84 0.93 -5.14
C GLN A 36 -7.34 1.00 -4.93
N ILE A 37 -6.56 0.61 -5.92
CA ILE A 37 -5.10 0.52 -5.82
C ILE A 37 -4.48 1.58 -6.73
N VAL A 38 -3.49 2.31 -6.21
CA VAL A 38 -2.78 3.37 -6.94
C VAL A 38 -1.27 3.15 -6.85
N HIS A 39 -0.58 3.17 -7.98
CA HIS A 39 0.88 3.16 -8.02
C HIS A 39 1.41 4.60 -8.04
N ALA A 40 1.73 5.13 -6.87
CA ALA A 40 2.23 6.49 -6.67
C ALA A 40 3.74 6.55 -6.34
N ALA A 41 4.47 5.42 -6.47
CA ALA A 41 5.89 5.34 -6.19
C ALA A 41 6.72 5.64 -7.43
N SER A 42 7.19 6.88 -7.59
CA SER A 42 7.95 7.34 -8.76
C SER A 42 9.32 6.69 -8.93
N MET A 43 9.86 6.07 -7.88
CA MET A 43 11.16 5.39 -7.90
C MET A 43 11.05 3.88 -8.12
N ALA A 44 9.85 3.33 -8.05
CA ALA A 44 9.62 1.91 -8.31
C ALA A 44 9.32 1.68 -9.80
N PRO A 45 9.79 0.56 -10.39
CA PRO A 45 9.42 0.16 -11.75
C PRO A 45 7.95 -0.26 -11.82
N THR A 46 7.52 -0.73 -13.01
CA THR A 46 6.27 -1.47 -13.16
C THR A 46 6.25 -2.65 -12.20
N VAL A 47 5.15 -2.82 -11.48
CA VAL A 47 5.01 -3.84 -10.43
C VAL A 47 3.78 -4.72 -10.67
N ASP A 48 3.89 -5.96 -10.20
CA ASP A 48 2.75 -6.87 -10.05
C ASP A 48 2.29 -6.85 -8.59
N ILE A 49 1.00 -6.66 -8.39
CA ILE A 49 0.38 -6.57 -7.07
C ILE A 49 -0.51 -7.79 -6.87
N TYR A 50 -0.21 -8.57 -5.85
CA TYR A 50 -0.97 -9.74 -5.43
C TYR A 50 -1.76 -9.41 -4.18
N VAL A 51 -3.05 -9.75 -4.19
CA VAL A 51 -3.94 -9.68 -3.02
C VAL A 51 -4.55 -11.06 -2.87
N THR A 52 -4.02 -11.84 -1.95
CA THR A 52 -4.35 -13.26 -1.78
C THR A 52 -4.74 -13.56 -0.35
N ALA A 53 -5.24 -14.77 -0.08
CA ALA A 53 -5.30 -15.25 1.29
C ALA A 53 -3.88 -15.28 1.89
N PRO A 54 -3.74 -15.12 3.23
CA PRO A 54 -2.43 -15.19 3.87
C PRO A 54 -1.69 -16.49 3.56
N ASP A 55 -0.36 -16.38 3.42
CA ASP A 55 0.57 -17.49 3.15
C ASP A 55 0.34 -18.25 1.82
N THR A 56 -0.46 -17.70 0.90
CA THR A 56 -0.64 -18.29 -0.43
C THR A 56 0.67 -18.23 -1.23
N ASP A 57 1.00 -19.29 -1.95
CA ASP A 57 2.15 -19.33 -2.84
C ASP A 57 1.87 -18.51 -4.12
N ILE A 58 2.47 -17.31 -4.25
CA ILE A 58 2.26 -16.42 -5.39
C ILE A 58 2.79 -16.97 -6.72
N THR A 59 3.67 -17.97 -6.70
CA THR A 59 4.20 -18.56 -7.94
C THR A 59 3.13 -19.29 -8.72
N THR A 60 2.01 -19.63 -8.08
CA THR A 60 0.86 -20.31 -8.68
C THR A 60 -0.32 -19.36 -8.94
N GLU A 61 -0.21 -18.11 -8.49
CA GLU A 61 -1.26 -17.12 -8.58
C GLU A 61 -1.01 -16.13 -9.74
N GLN A 62 -2.08 -15.49 -10.17
CA GLN A 62 -1.98 -14.33 -11.06
C GLN A 62 -2.01 -13.05 -10.23
N PRO A 63 -1.24 -12.01 -10.61
CA PRO A 63 -1.37 -10.73 -9.95
C PRO A 63 -2.79 -10.17 -10.12
N LEU A 64 -3.29 -9.49 -9.10
CA LEU A 64 -4.56 -8.76 -9.18
C LEU A 64 -4.47 -7.66 -10.23
N VAL A 65 -3.32 -6.99 -10.29
CA VAL A 65 -3.02 -5.92 -11.25
C VAL A 65 -1.52 -5.83 -11.49
N THR A 66 -1.16 -5.53 -12.73
CA THR A 66 0.16 -5.00 -13.10
C THR A 66 0.01 -3.50 -13.28
N ALA A 67 0.79 -2.70 -12.56
CA ALA A 67 0.66 -1.25 -12.52
C ALA A 67 1.98 -0.55 -12.85
N GLU A 68 1.91 0.46 -13.71
CA GLU A 68 2.98 1.42 -13.95
C GLU A 68 2.81 2.63 -13.02
N PHE A 69 3.87 3.43 -12.87
CA PHE A 69 3.78 4.68 -12.12
C PHE A 69 2.65 5.56 -12.65
N THR A 70 1.79 6.04 -11.76
CA THR A 70 0.55 6.79 -11.96
C THR A 70 -0.69 5.97 -12.32
N ASP A 71 -0.58 4.66 -12.49
CA ASP A 71 -1.76 3.84 -12.71
C ASP A 71 -2.63 3.73 -11.46
N ALA A 72 -3.93 3.68 -11.69
CA ALA A 72 -4.94 3.41 -10.68
C ALA A 72 -5.94 2.38 -11.20
N THR A 73 -6.38 1.48 -10.35
CA THR A 73 -7.44 0.52 -10.70
C THR A 73 -8.81 1.17 -10.64
N ASP A 74 -9.80 0.53 -11.25
CA ASP A 74 -11.19 0.73 -10.85
C ASP A 74 -11.41 0.26 -9.40
N LEU A 75 -12.57 0.55 -8.84
CA LEU A 75 -13.00 0.01 -7.55
C LEU A 75 -13.20 -1.51 -7.68
N ILE A 76 -12.56 -2.27 -6.81
CA ILE A 76 -12.59 -3.73 -6.79
C ILE A 76 -13.24 -4.18 -5.50
N GLN A 77 -14.35 -4.92 -5.58
CA GLN A 77 -14.95 -5.55 -4.40
C GLN A 77 -14.41 -6.96 -4.21
N VAL A 78 -14.01 -7.25 -2.98
CA VAL A 78 -13.53 -8.57 -2.55
C VAL A 78 -14.31 -9.00 -1.30
N PRO A 79 -14.51 -10.30 -1.05
CA PRO A 79 -15.12 -10.75 0.21
C PRO A 79 -14.37 -10.18 1.43
N ALA A 80 -15.10 -9.77 2.47
CA ALA A 80 -14.46 -9.35 3.72
C ALA A 80 -13.66 -10.51 4.32
N GLY A 81 -12.48 -10.23 4.87
CA GLY A 81 -11.62 -11.26 5.42
C GLY A 81 -10.16 -10.85 5.55
N ASP A 82 -9.32 -11.84 5.82
CA ASP A 82 -7.88 -11.66 5.95
C ASP A 82 -7.20 -11.86 4.59
N TYR A 83 -6.36 -10.89 4.24
CA TYR A 83 -5.59 -10.85 3.01
C TYR A 83 -4.12 -10.59 3.29
N GLN A 84 -3.29 -10.91 2.31
CA GLN A 84 -1.88 -10.55 2.25
C GLN A 84 -1.61 -9.85 0.92
N ILE A 85 -1.05 -8.65 1.01
CA ILE A 85 -0.70 -7.83 -0.15
C ILE A 85 0.79 -7.99 -0.38
N ARG A 86 1.19 -8.50 -1.54
CA ARG A 86 2.58 -8.65 -1.93
C ARG A 86 2.84 -7.94 -3.25
N ILE A 87 4.01 -7.32 -3.34
CA ILE A 87 4.43 -6.58 -4.54
C ILE A 87 5.72 -7.20 -5.04
N THR A 88 5.78 -7.44 -6.36
CA THR A 88 6.96 -7.91 -7.07
C THR A 88 7.25 -6.98 -8.25
N PRO A 89 8.49 -6.94 -8.79
CA PRO A 89 8.70 -6.37 -10.11
C PRO A 89 7.87 -7.13 -11.15
N ALA A 90 7.35 -6.42 -12.15
CA ALA A 90 6.46 -7.03 -13.14
C ALA A 90 7.09 -8.22 -13.86
N GLY A 91 6.37 -9.33 -13.87
CA GLY A 91 6.81 -10.59 -14.47
C GLY A 91 7.80 -11.40 -13.61
N GLU A 92 8.07 -10.96 -12.39
CA GLU A 92 8.92 -11.68 -11.44
C GLU A 92 8.10 -12.20 -10.25
N THR A 93 8.68 -13.16 -9.52
CA THR A 93 8.08 -13.71 -8.30
C THR A 93 8.86 -13.33 -7.03
N THR A 94 9.89 -12.49 -7.17
CA THR A 94 10.67 -11.99 -6.04
C THR A 94 9.87 -10.91 -5.31
N VAL A 95 9.42 -11.23 -4.11
CA VAL A 95 8.66 -10.28 -3.28
C VAL A 95 9.58 -9.17 -2.80
N VAL A 96 9.20 -7.91 -3.07
CA VAL A 96 9.91 -6.70 -2.61
C VAL A 96 9.15 -5.95 -1.53
N TYR A 97 7.89 -6.30 -1.32
CA TYR A 97 7.04 -5.80 -0.25
C TYR A 97 6.04 -6.86 0.15
N ASP A 98 5.86 -7.06 1.45
CA ASP A 98 4.88 -7.99 2.03
C ASP A 98 4.15 -7.29 3.20
N SER A 99 2.85 -7.15 3.09
CA SER A 99 2.05 -6.51 4.14
C SER A 99 1.90 -7.35 5.42
N GLY A 100 2.26 -8.66 5.36
CA GLY A 100 1.70 -9.61 6.32
C GLY A 100 0.18 -9.66 6.21
N THR A 101 -0.47 -10.17 7.25
CA THR A 101 -1.93 -10.29 7.26
C THR A 101 -2.60 -8.93 7.49
N VAL A 102 -3.47 -8.54 6.57
CA VAL A 102 -4.31 -7.33 6.64
C VAL A 102 -5.77 -7.78 6.63
N ASN A 103 -6.56 -7.33 7.62
CA ASN A 103 -7.98 -7.59 7.64
C ASN A 103 -8.75 -6.51 6.87
N LEU A 104 -9.51 -6.94 5.87
CA LEU A 104 -10.49 -6.12 5.16
C LEU A 104 -11.87 -6.36 5.77
N ALA A 105 -12.33 -5.41 6.58
CA ALA A 105 -13.61 -5.52 7.27
C ALA A 105 -14.79 -5.45 6.30
N ASP A 106 -15.93 -6.04 6.68
CA ASP A 106 -17.20 -5.90 5.95
C ASP A 106 -17.59 -4.42 5.85
N GLY A 107 -17.88 -3.98 4.64
CA GLY A 107 -18.21 -2.60 4.33
C GLY A 107 -17.02 -1.64 4.26
N ALA A 108 -15.78 -2.11 4.43
CA ALA A 108 -14.61 -1.24 4.27
C ALA A 108 -14.49 -0.74 2.82
N ASP A 109 -14.16 0.54 2.67
CA ASP A 109 -13.85 1.19 1.39
C ASP A 109 -12.48 1.85 1.51
N LEU A 110 -11.48 1.26 0.85
CA LEU A 110 -10.08 1.62 1.03
C LEU A 110 -9.43 2.03 -0.28
N LEU A 111 -8.79 3.19 -0.26
CA LEU A 111 -7.82 3.59 -1.26
C LEU A 111 -6.42 3.20 -0.77
N ILE A 112 -5.74 2.32 -1.50
CA ILE A 112 -4.41 1.82 -1.14
C ILE A 112 -3.39 2.33 -2.16
N ALA A 113 -2.49 3.20 -1.72
CA ALA A 113 -1.45 3.77 -2.57
C ALA A 113 -0.08 3.16 -2.25
N ALA A 114 0.58 2.59 -3.25
CA ALA A 114 2.00 2.27 -3.18
C ALA A 114 2.81 3.56 -3.40
N THR A 115 3.54 4.00 -2.38
CA THR A 115 4.35 5.22 -2.41
C THR A 115 5.83 4.87 -2.21
N ASN A 116 6.74 5.80 -2.56
CA ASN A 116 8.17 5.60 -2.30
C ASN A 116 8.41 5.36 -0.81
N ASN A 117 9.19 4.34 -0.47
CA ASN A 117 9.64 4.15 0.91
C ASN A 117 10.76 5.16 1.22
N VAL A 118 10.46 6.11 2.09
CA VAL A 118 11.43 7.09 2.61
C VAL A 118 11.82 6.78 4.06
N GLY A 119 11.40 5.62 4.56
CA GLY A 119 11.67 5.14 5.91
C GLY A 119 12.81 4.14 5.99
N THR A 120 12.81 3.35 7.05
CA THR A 120 13.71 2.21 7.26
C THR A 120 13.12 0.96 6.62
N GLY A 121 13.98 0.05 6.18
CA GLY A 121 13.63 -1.20 5.49
C GLY A 121 14.13 -1.22 4.06
N ASP A 122 14.24 -2.42 3.51
CA ASP A 122 14.81 -2.66 2.18
C ASP A 122 13.77 -2.57 1.05
N SER A 123 12.48 -2.56 1.40
CA SER A 123 11.41 -2.43 0.42
C SER A 123 11.47 -1.07 -0.29
N PRO A 124 11.38 -1.02 -1.63
CA PRO A 124 11.38 0.24 -2.39
C PRO A 124 10.09 1.03 -2.20
N VAL A 125 9.04 0.39 -1.73
CA VAL A 125 7.70 0.97 -1.57
C VAL A 125 7.17 0.82 -0.14
N THR A 126 6.21 1.65 0.21
CA THR A 126 5.37 1.52 1.40
C THR A 126 3.92 1.70 0.98
N LEU A 127 3.00 1.00 1.64
CA LEU A 127 1.57 1.17 1.38
C LEU A 127 0.95 2.17 2.35
N LEU A 128 0.19 3.09 1.80
CA LEU A 128 -0.65 4.03 2.52
C LEU A 128 -2.10 3.70 2.19
N ALA A 129 -2.90 3.38 3.20
CA ALA A 129 -4.32 3.16 3.05
C ALA A 129 -5.10 4.36 3.59
N ALA A 130 -6.18 4.74 2.92
CA ALA A 130 -7.13 5.75 3.34
C ALA A 130 -8.55 5.20 3.25
N ASP A 131 -9.38 5.52 4.25
CA ASP A 131 -10.77 5.04 4.38
C ASP A 131 -11.81 6.18 4.31
N GLY A 132 -11.38 7.38 3.90
CA GLY A 132 -12.21 8.57 3.85
C GLY A 132 -12.24 9.36 5.16
N ASP A 133 -12.04 8.73 6.30
CA ASP A 133 -11.97 9.39 7.62
C ASP A 133 -10.52 9.68 8.04
N GLY A 134 -9.57 8.89 7.54
CA GLY A 134 -8.15 9.02 7.85
C GLY A 134 -7.25 8.23 6.91
N SER A 135 -5.99 8.20 7.28
CA SER A 135 -5.00 7.38 6.56
C SER A 135 -4.05 6.69 7.53
N PHE A 136 -3.60 5.51 7.15
CA PHE A 136 -2.65 4.72 7.93
C PHE A 136 -1.68 3.99 7.02
N LYS A 137 -0.50 3.68 7.55
CA LYS A 137 0.47 2.85 6.85
C LYS A 137 0.18 1.37 7.05
N ILE A 138 0.27 0.61 5.98
CA ILE A 138 0.43 -0.83 6.03
C ILE A 138 1.94 -1.07 5.97
N TRP A 139 2.50 -1.64 7.02
CA TRP A 139 3.93 -1.83 7.16
C TRP A 139 4.38 -3.09 6.43
N ASP A 140 5.57 -3.04 5.84
CA ASP A 140 6.22 -4.23 5.33
C ASP A 140 6.58 -5.16 6.50
N ALA A 141 6.06 -6.39 6.47
CA ALA A 141 6.28 -7.40 7.51
C ALA A 141 7.75 -7.85 7.58
N GLU A 142 8.47 -7.75 6.47
CA GLU A 142 9.91 -8.06 6.39
C GLU A 142 10.79 -6.87 6.79
N ALA A 143 10.22 -5.69 6.98
CA ALA A 143 10.96 -4.54 7.46
C ALA A 143 11.45 -4.77 8.89
N GLY A 144 12.75 -4.79 9.08
CA GLY A 144 13.36 -4.97 10.38
C GLY A 144 12.87 -3.96 11.42
N ALA A 145 12.62 -4.41 12.66
CA ALA A 145 12.19 -3.55 13.74
C ALA A 145 13.31 -2.57 14.15
N ALA A 146 13.05 -1.25 14.02
CA ALA A 146 13.92 -0.23 14.58
C ALA A 146 13.54 0.04 16.04
N ILE A 147 14.37 -0.40 16.98
CA ILE A 147 14.18 -0.10 18.40
C ILE A 147 14.94 1.19 18.73
N ARG A 148 14.23 2.23 19.15
CA ARG A 148 14.82 3.41 19.77
C ARG A 148 14.79 3.23 21.30
N VAL A 149 15.95 3.04 21.91
CA VAL A 149 16.09 3.10 23.36
C VAL A 149 16.45 4.52 23.75
N VAL A 150 15.56 5.21 24.44
CA VAL A 150 15.85 6.53 25.03
C VAL A 150 16.20 6.30 26.48
N HIS A 151 17.48 6.49 26.82
CA HIS A 151 17.95 6.47 28.22
C HIS A 151 17.83 7.88 28.80
N GLY A 152 16.75 8.10 29.54
CA GLY A 152 16.56 9.33 30.30
C GLY A 152 17.09 9.20 31.72
N LEU A 153 18.40 9.27 31.93
CA LEU A 153 18.96 9.47 33.27
C LEU A 153 18.91 10.95 33.60
N SER A 154 18.03 11.32 34.52
CA SER A 154 18.14 12.55 35.25
C SER A 154 19.13 12.31 36.41
N LEU A 155 20.32 12.83 36.28
CA LEU A 155 21.24 12.96 37.43
C LEU A 155 20.69 14.07 38.33
N ILE A 156 19.97 13.68 39.38
CA ILE A 156 19.70 14.58 40.49
C ILE A 156 21.01 14.69 41.27
N HIS A 157 21.74 15.78 41.07
CA HIS A 157 22.78 16.17 42.00
C HIS A 157 22.12 16.75 43.24
N ILE A 158 22.30 16.03 44.33
CA ILE A 158 22.03 16.56 45.66
C ILE A 158 23.29 17.28 46.17
#